data_8cb44622cedfd8218676ddb2224455cb
#
_entry.id   8cb44622cedfd8218676ddb2224455cb
#
_cell.length_a   1.000
_cell.length_b   1.000
_cell.length_c   1.000
_cell.angle_alpha   90.00
_cell.angle_beta   90.00
_cell.angle_gamma   90.00
#
_symmetry.space_group_name_H-M   'P 1'
#
loop_
_entity.id
_entity.type
_entity.pdbx_description
1 polymer ?
#
loop_
_entity_poly.entity_id
_entity_poly.type
_entity_poly.pdbx_seq_one_letter_code
_entity_poly.pdbx_strand_id
1 'polypeptide(L)'
;EVPNTIINTHAEQLSDQLKDINAMHEFNKIVQYMTGLDPEKTSPADKKKPGTARCLALLYRGPEAIHKIRNILGPTDSKKGETGKVRRIYGEDIMKNAAHASDAVENAERERKIIGLLDNKGPCELKDIIEDYLKKR
;
A
#
# COMPACT_ATOMS: atom_id res chain seq x y z
N GLU A 1 -20.80 -19.08 41.69
CA GLU A 1 -19.73 -18.22 41.13
C GLU A 1 -19.12 -18.93 39.93
N VAL A 2 -18.91 -18.18 38.83
CA VAL A 2 -18.21 -18.73 37.64
C VAL A 2 -16.71 -18.74 37.93
N PRO A 3 -16.00 -19.87 37.78
CA PRO A 3 -14.56 -19.93 38.01
C PRO A 3 -13.78 -18.92 37.16
N ASN A 4 -12.79 -18.24 37.73
CA ASN A 4 -11.95 -17.25 37.05
C ASN A 4 -11.26 -17.81 35.79
N THR A 5 -10.95 -19.10 35.76
CA THR A 5 -10.39 -19.76 34.58
C THR A 5 -11.32 -19.71 33.38
N ILE A 6 -12.64 -19.91 33.60
CA ILE A 6 -13.64 -19.84 32.53
C ILE A 6 -13.78 -18.38 32.04
N ILE A 7 -13.82 -17.42 32.96
CA ILE A 7 -13.91 -16.01 32.63
C ILE A 7 -12.71 -15.58 31.76
N ASN A 8 -11.50 -15.95 32.18
CA ASN A 8 -10.28 -15.59 31.45
C ASN A 8 -10.25 -16.23 30.06
N THR A 9 -10.60 -17.51 29.93
CA THR A 9 -10.64 -18.18 28.62
C THR A 9 -11.63 -17.51 27.66
N HIS A 10 -12.81 -17.13 28.12
CA HIS A 10 -13.78 -16.43 27.29
C HIS A 10 -13.33 -15.01 26.94
N ALA A 11 -12.67 -14.30 27.85
CA ALA A 11 -12.11 -12.98 27.60
C ALA A 11 -11.00 -13.02 26.54
N GLU A 12 -10.14 -14.03 26.57
CA GLU A 12 -9.10 -14.24 25.56
C GLU A 12 -9.71 -14.54 24.18
N GLN A 13 -10.66 -15.48 24.12
CA GLN A 13 -11.35 -15.80 22.87
C GLN A 13 -12.07 -14.60 22.26
N LEU A 14 -12.77 -13.81 23.08
CA LEU A 14 -13.44 -12.59 22.64
C LEU A 14 -12.43 -11.54 22.17
N SER A 15 -11.31 -11.40 22.87
CA SER A 15 -10.24 -10.48 22.48
C SER A 15 -9.67 -10.82 21.10
N ASP A 16 -9.43 -12.10 20.81
CA ASP A 16 -8.92 -12.54 19.51
C ASP A 16 -9.95 -12.31 18.39
N GLN A 17 -11.22 -12.62 18.62
CA GLN A 17 -12.29 -12.31 17.66
C GLN A 17 -12.40 -10.82 17.37
N LEU A 18 -12.27 -9.96 18.39
CA LEU A 18 -12.30 -8.50 18.21
C LEU A 18 -11.07 -7.99 17.43
N LYS A 19 -9.89 -8.61 17.62
CA LYS A 19 -8.70 -8.29 16.82
C LYS A 19 -8.93 -8.57 15.34
N ASP A 20 -9.49 -9.73 15.00
CA ASP A 20 -9.77 -10.12 13.62
C ASP A 20 -10.80 -9.20 12.96
N ILE A 21 -11.88 -8.84 13.67
CA ILE A 21 -12.89 -7.91 13.20
C ILE A 21 -12.28 -6.53 12.93
N ASN A 22 -11.47 -6.03 13.87
CA ASN A 22 -10.80 -4.75 13.70
C ASN A 22 -9.80 -4.78 12.54
N ALA A 23 -9.01 -5.85 12.40
CA ALA A 23 -8.07 -6.01 11.30
C ALA A 23 -8.78 -6.02 9.94
N MET A 24 -9.90 -6.73 9.83
CA MET A 24 -10.70 -6.76 8.61
C MET A 24 -11.30 -5.38 8.28
N HIS A 25 -11.81 -4.67 9.30
CA HIS A 25 -12.34 -3.33 9.12
C HIS A 25 -11.28 -2.34 8.62
N GLU A 26 -10.10 -2.35 9.22
CA GLU A 26 -8.98 -1.50 8.77
C GLU A 26 -8.48 -1.90 7.37
N PHE A 27 -8.44 -3.19 7.08
CA PHE A 27 -8.11 -3.70 5.75
C PHE A 27 -9.12 -3.22 4.70
N ASN A 28 -10.41 -3.28 4.99
CA ASN A 28 -11.47 -2.79 4.08
C ASN A 28 -11.34 -1.29 3.79
N LYS A 29 -10.97 -0.49 4.80
CA LYS A 29 -10.68 0.95 4.60
C LYS A 29 -9.49 1.16 3.65
N ILE A 30 -8.42 0.38 3.81
CA ILE A 30 -7.26 0.45 2.93
C ILE A 30 -7.66 0.09 1.50
N VAL A 31 -8.39 -1.01 1.30
CA VAL A 31 -8.87 -1.43 -0.02
C VAL A 31 -9.77 -0.38 -0.65
N GLN A 32 -10.70 0.19 0.11
CA GLN A 32 -11.56 1.27 -0.36
C GLN A 32 -10.74 2.50 -0.77
N TYR A 33 -9.76 2.90 0.00
CA TYR A 33 -8.89 4.02 -0.33
C TYR A 33 -8.09 3.76 -1.60
N MET A 34 -7.50 2.56 -1.75
CA MET A 34 -6.66 2.20 -2.89
C MET A 34 -7.44 1.97 -4.18
N THR A 35 -8.66 1.48 -4.10
CA THR A 35 -9.46 1.09 -5.28
C THR A 35 -10.60 2.06 -5.59
N GLY A 36 -11.02 2.86 -4.62
CA GLY A 36 -12.23 3.66 -4.67
C GLY A 36 -13.53 2.86 -4.53
N LEU A 37 -13.42 1.54 -4.22
CA LEU A 37 -14.57 0.63 -4.09
C LEU A 37 -14.65 0.11 -2.66
N ASP A 38 -15.84 0.22 -2.06
CA ASP A 38 -16.12 -0.37 -0.75
C ASP A 38 -16.23 -1.90 -0.87
N PRO A 39 -15.32 -2.69 -0.28
CA PRO A 39 -15.32 -4.14 -0.43
C PRO A 39 -16.59 -4.83 0.07
N GLU A 40 -17.28 -4.25 1.04
CA GLU A 40 -18.50 -4.82 1.62
C GLU A 40 -19.74 -4.57 0.75
N LYS A 41 -19.76 -3.42 0.04
CA LYS A 41 -20.89 -3.01 -0.81
C LYS A 41 -20.71 -3.38 -2.28
N THR A 42 -19.48 -3.72 -2.68
CA THR A 42 -19.16 -4.03 -4.08
C THR A 42 -19.58 -5.46 -4.45
N SER A 43 -20.34 -5.63 -5.51
CA SER A 43 -20.75 -6.95 -5.99
C SER A 43 -19.55 -7.82 -6.38
N PRO A 44 -19.67 -9.17 -6.31
CA PRO A 44 -18.60 -10.07 -6.74
C PRO A 44 -18.17 -9.87 -8.21
N ALA A 45 -19.08 -9.45 -9.06
CA ALA A 45 -18.79 -9.15 -10.48
C ALA A 45 -17.99 -7.85 -10.61
N ASP A 46 -18.31 -6.84 -9.82
CA ASP A 46 -17.63 -5.54 -9.83
C ASP A 46 -16.26 -5.59 -9.15
N LYS A 47 -16.05 -6.49 -8.19
CA LYS A 47 -14.72 -6.74 -7.58
C LYS A 47 -13.66 -7.21 -8.58
N LYS A 48 -14.08 -7.71 -9.74
CA LYS A 48 -13.18 -8.14 -10.84
C LYS A 48 -12.87 -7.03 -11.83
N LYS A 49 -13.51 -5.88 -11.72
CA LYS A 49 -13.28 -4.71 -12.58
C LYS A 49 -12.18 -3.82 -11.99
N PRO A 50 -11.53 -2.99 -12.82
CA PRO A 50 -10.64 -1.96 -12.31
C PRO A 50 -11.35 -1.05 -11.31
N GLY A 51 -10.64 -0.66 -10.25
CA GLY A 51 -11.13 0.34 -9.30
C GLY A 51 -11.26 1.73 -9.94
N THR A 52 -11.88 2.65 -9.22
CA THR A 52 -12.07 4.06 -9.67
C THR A 52 -10.87 4.95 -9.29
N ALA A 53 -10.10 4.57 -8.29
CA ALA A 53 -8.88 5.28 -7.92
C ALA A 53 -7.75 5.00 -8.91
N ARG A 54 -6.91 6.01 -9.15
CA ARG A 54 -5.77 5.90 -10.06
C ARG A 54 -4.47 5.87 -9.26
N CYS A 55 -3.54 5.01 -9.65
CA CYS A 55 -2.18 5.01 -9.17
C CYS A 55 -1.20 4.93 -10.31
N LEU A 56 0.03 5.39 -10.07
CA LEU A 56 1.15 5.25 -11.00
C LEU A 56 2.05 4.12 -10.49
N ALA A 57 2.20 3.08 -11.30
CA ALA A 57 3.10 1.97 -11.01
C ALA A 57 4.43 2.17 -11.73
N LEU A 58 5.53 2.16 -10.97
CA LEU A 58 6.88 2.42 -11.47
C LEU A 58 7.77 1.20 -11.22
N LEU A 59 8.53 0.81 -12.23
CA LEU A 59 9.54 -0.24 -12.12
C LEU A 59 10.94 0.35 -12.23
N TYR A 60 11.71 0.25 -11.16
CA TYR A 60 13.11 0.64 -11.13
C TYR A 60 14.03 -0.58 -11.09
N ARG A 61 15.14 -0.50 -11.81
CA ARG A 61 16.19 -1.52 -11.79
C ARG A 61 17.53 -0.85 -11.49
N GLY A 62 18.32 -1.47 -10.64
CA GLY A 62 19.67 -1.00 -10.33
C GLY A 62 20.21 -1.58 -9.03
N PRO A 63 21.49 -1.34 -8.74
CA PRO A 63 22.09 -1.77 -7.49
C PRO A 63 21.34 -1.16 -6.31
N GLU A 64 20.92 -2.01 -5.36
CA GLU A 64 20.20 -1.61 -4.13
C GLU A 64 18.91 -0.80 -4.38
N ALA A 65 18.21 -1.02 -5.51
CA ALA A 65 17.03 -0.26 -5.90
C ALA A 65 15.97 -0.20 -4.79
N ILE A 66 15.68 -1.33 -4.14
CA ILE A 66 14.70 -1.41 -3.05
C ILE A 66 15.10 -0.47 -1.90
N HIS A 67 16.34 -0.58 -1.43
CA HIS A 67 16.84 0.24 -0.32
C HIS A 67 16.81 1.73 -0.66
N LYS A 68 17.30 2.10 -1.85
CA LYS A 68 17.33 3.49 -2.30
C LYS A 68 15.93 4.10 -2.41
N ILE A 69 14.98 3.37 -3.02
CA ILE A 69 13.60 3.85 -3.16
C ILE A 69 12.94 4.00 -1.78
N ARG A 70 13.08 3.01 -0.91
CA ARG A 70 12.51 3.08 0.45
C ARG A 70 13.11 4.23 1.27
N ASN A 71 14.40 4.49 1.09
CA ASN A 71 15.04 5.64 1.73
C ASN A 71 14.49 6.98 1.21
N ILE A 72 14.25 7.12 -0.09
CA ILE A 72 13.63 8.32 -0.69
C ILE A 72 12.20 8.49 -0.18
N LEU A 73 11.43 7.41 -0.10
CA LEU A 73 10.05 7.47 0.37
C LEU A 73 9.94 7.84 1.85
N GLY A 74 10.84 7.34 2.67
CA GLY A 74 10.78 7.48 4.12
C GLY A 74 9.87 6.45 4.81
N PRO A 75 9.68 6.55 6.13
CA PRO A 75 8.90 5.61 6.94
C PRO A 75 7.42 5.61 6.54
N THR A 76 6.72 4.50 6.87
CA THR A 76 5.29 4.33 6.58
C THR A 76 4.44 5.41 7.25
N ASP A 77 4.77 5.75 8.49
CA ASP A 77 4.17 6.89 9.18
C ASP A 77 4.81 8.19 8.65
N SER A 78 4.05 8.93 7.84
CA SER A 78 4.50 10.18 7.22
C SER A 78 4.95 11.23 8.23
N LYS A 79 4.38 11.21 9.44
CA LYS A 79 4.71 12.17 10.52
C LYS A 79 6.09 11.91 11.13
N LYS A 80 6.59 10.67 11.04
CA LYS A 80 7.91 10.27 11.53
C LYS A 80 9.03 10.43 10.49
N GLY A 81 8.68 10.83 9.26
CA GLY A 81 9.65 11.04 8.20
C GLY A 81 10.47 12.31 8.37
N GLU A 82 11.74 12.23 7.98
CA GLU A 82 12.61 13.41 7.88
C GLU A 82 12.13 14.34 6.77
N THR A 83 12.46 15.63 6.89
CA THR A 83 12.20 16.62 5.84
C THR A 83 12.84 16.20 4.52
N GLY A 84 12.12 16.32 3.42
CA GLY A 84 12.58 15.90 2.08
C GLY A 84 12.17 14.49 1.66
N LYS A 85 11.70 13.65 2.56
CA LYS A 85 11.14 12.34 2.19
C LYS A 85 9.76 12.49 1.55
N VAL A 86 9.48 11.67 0.53
CA VAL A 86 8.21 11.75 -0.23
C VAL A 86 6.99 11.62 0.69
N ARG A 87 6.98 10.64 1.57
CA ARG A 87 5.86 10.44 2.50
C ARG A 87 5.70 11.59 3.49
N ARG A 88 6.81 12.25 3.88
CA ARG A 88 6.75 13.43 4.75
C ARG A 88 6.13 14.63 4.05
N ILE A 89 6.37 14.77 2.74
CA ILE A 89 5.88 15.92 1.94
C ILE A 89 4.43 15.72 1.51
N TYR A 90 4.08 14.50 1.08
CA TYR A 90 2.81 14.23 0.40
C TYR A 90 1.87 13.31 1.16
N GLY A 91 2.32 12.66 2.23
CA GLY A 91 1.49 11.77 3.04
C GLY A 91 0.75 12.53 4.14
N GLU A 92 -0.47 12.11 4.44
CA GLU A 92 -1.30 12.64 5.52
C GLU A 92 -1.10 11.85 6.81
N ASP A 93 -1.14 10.52 6.73
CA ASP A 93 -1.07 9.59 7.84
C ASP A 93 -0.42 8.25 7.43
N ILE A 94 -0.58 7.21 8.26
CA ILE A 94 -0.03 5.87 8.02
C ILE A 94 -0.71 5.20 6.82
N MET A 95 -1.99 5.40 6.60
CA MET A 95 -2.75 4.81 5.49
C MET A 95 -2.60 5.62 4.22
N LYS A 96 -2.79 6.93 4.31
CA LYS A 96 -2.66 7.88 3.21
C LYS A 96 -1.23 8.42 3.13
N ASN A 97 -0.27 7.54 2.89
CA ASN A 97 1.16 7.85 2.95
C ASN A 97 1.82 8.12 1.59
N ALA A 98 1.02 8.43 0.58
CA ALA A 98 1.40 8.83 -0.77
C ALA A 98 1.98 7.73 -1.66
N ALA A 99 2.75 6.78 -1.16
CA ALA A 99 3.43 5.79 -1.99
C ALA A 99 3.68 4.46 -1.27
N HIS A 100 3.63 3.37 -2.03
CA HIS A 100 4.11 2.05 -1.63
C HIS A 100 5.43 1.73 -2.33
N ALA A 101 6.30 0.99 -1.67
CA ALA A 101 7.48 0.36 -2.28
C ALA A 101 7.71 -1.01 -1.67
N SER A 102 8.03 -1.96 -2.52
CA SER A 102 8.42 -3.31 -2.10
C SER A 102 9.57 -3.27 -1.10
N ASP A 103 9.57 -4.15 -0.12
CA ASP A 103 10.55 -4.21 0.95
C ASP A 103 11.62 -5.31 0.77
N ALA A 104 11.36 -6.26 -0.16
CA ALA A 104 12.27 -7.34 -0.50
C ALA A 104 12.17 -7.66 -2.00
N VAL A 105 13.15 -8.37 -2.55
CA VAL A 105 13.17 -8.77 -3.97
C VAL A 105 11.97 -9.68 -4.29
N GLU A 106 11.71 -10.66 -3.44
CA GLU A 106 10.60 -11.60 -3.59
C GLU A 106 9.24 -10.88 -3.59
N ASN A 107 9.10 -9.87 -2.74
CA ASN A 107 7.89 -9.05 -2.70
C ASN A 107 7.78 -8.17 -3.96
N ALA A 108 8.87 -7.60 -4.44
CA ALA A 108 8.88 -6.83 -5.69
C ALA A 108 8.45 -7.70 -6.89
N GLU A 109 8.95 -8.93 -6.97
CA GLU A 109 8.56 -9.87 -8.04
C GLU A 109 7.09 -10.28 -7.95
N ARG A 110 6.60 -10.56 -6.74
CA ARG A 110 5.20 -10.88 -6.51
C ARG A 110 4.28 -9.72 -6.86
N GLU A 111 4.59 -8.53 -6.39
CA GLU A 111 3.81 -7.31 -6.61
C GLU A 111 3.77 -6.93 -8.10
N ARG A 112 4.89 -7.06 -8.82
CA ARG A 112 4.94 -6.88 -10.28
C ARG A 112 3.96 -7.80 -11.01
N LYS A 113 3.87 -9.07 -10.59
CA LYS A 113 2.92 -10.04 -11.18
C LYS A 113 1.48 -9.60 -10.94
N ILE A 114 1.17 -9.17 -9.71
CA ILE A 114 -0.19 -8.74 -9.32
C ILE A 114 -0.67 -7.56 -10.17
N ILE A 115 0.20 -6.57 -10.40
CA ILE A 115 -0.15 -5.34 -11.14
C ILE A 115 0.14 -5.44 -12.65
N GLY A 116 0.56 -6.60 -13.15
CA GLY A 116 0.77 -6.82 -14.59
C GLY A 116 2.01 -6.15 -15.20
N LEU A 117 2.99 -5.72 -14.40
CA LEU A 117 4.25 -5.13 -14.89
C LEU A 117 5.32 -6.16 -15.28
N LEU A 118 4.90 -7.33 -15.81
CA LEU A 118 5.83 -8.45 -16.04
C LEU A 118 6.76 -8.25 -17.23
N ASP A 119 6.27 -7.65 -18.31
CA ASP A 119 6.96 -7.53 -19.59
C ASP A 119 6.92 -6.10 -20.10
N ASN A 120 7.54 -5.18 -19.35
CA ASN A 120 7.57 -3.78 -19.75
C ASN A 120 8.48 -3.59 -20.98
N LYS A 121 7.96 -3.93 -22.17
CA LYS A 121 8.57 -3.64 -23.49
C LYS A 121 8.03 -2.34 -24.12
N GLY A 122 7.16 -1.65 -23.38
CA GLY A 122 6.59 -0.39 -23.83
C GLY A 122 7.55 0.81 -23.69
N PRO A 123 7.28 1.92 -24.35
CA PRO A 123 8.02 3.17 -24.16
C PRO A 123 7.95 3.59 -22.68
N CYS A 124 9.02 4.16 -22.18
CA CYS A 124 9.07 4.68 -20.82
C CYS A 124 8.37 6.05 -20.79
N GLU A 125 7.06 6.07 -20.66
CA GLU A 125 6.26 7.31 -20.59
C GLU A 125 6.78 8.26 -19.50
N LEU A 126 7.31 7.71 -18.40
CA LEU A 126 7.89 8.53 -17.34
C LEU A 126 9.14 9.26 -17.79
N LYS A 127 9.95 8.68 -18.69
CA LYS A 127 11.14 9.34 -19.24
C LYS A 127 10.73 10.58 -19.99
N ASP A 128 9.74 10.49 -20.84
CA ASP A 128 9.25 11.61 -21.66
C ASP A 128 8.65 12.71 -20.78
N ILE A 129 7.90 12.35 -19.75
CA ILE A 129 7.35 13.30 -18.76
C ILE A 129 8.47 14.02 -18.01
N ILE A 130 9.51 13.31 -17.56
CA ILE A 130 10.64 13.89 -16.84
C ILE A 130 11.47 14.81 -17.79
N GLU A 131 11.73 14.36 -19.00
CA GLU A 131 12.46 15.18 -20.00
C GLU A 131 11.71 16.46 -20.33
N ASP A 132 10.39 16.40 -20.51
CA ASP A 132 9.55 17.56 -20.74
C ASP A 132 9.52 18.51 -19.54
N TYR A 133 9.50 17.99 -18.33
CA TYR A 133 9.58 18.81 -17.12
C TYR A 133 10.92 19.51 -16.99
N LEU A 134 12.02 18.82 -17.28
CA LEU A 134 13.37 19.39 -17.20
C LEU A 134 13.63 20.44 -18.30
N LYS A 135 13.01 20.29 -19.48
CA LYS A 135 13.12 21.31 -20.57
C LYS A 135 12.35 22.60 -20.28
N LYS A 136 11.36 22.56 -19.39
CA LYS A 136 10.52 23.70 -18.99
C LYS A 136 11.08 24.50 -17.81
N ARG A 137 12.22 24.10 -17.29
CA ARG A 137 12.97 24.80 -16.22
C ARG A 137 14.18 25.53 -16.80
#